data_ce10650cae422c21e719e99b3a089764
#
_entry.id   ce10650cae422c21e719e99b3a089764
#
_cell.length_a   1.000
_cell.length_b   1.000
_cell.length_c   1.000
_cell.angle_alpha   90.00
_cell.angle_beta   90.00
_cell.angle_gamma   90.00
#
_symmetry.space_group_name_H-M   'P 1'
#
loop_
_entity.id
_entity.type
_entity.pdbx_description
1 polymer ?
#
loop_
_entity_poly.entity_id
_entity_poly.type
_entity_poly.pdbx_seq_one_letter_code
_entity_poly.pdbx_strand_id
1 'polypeptide(L)'
;SAASDVYKRQEHEAALIYKGARSIVTQRGKPLFYNITGGPAMATAGQGDVLAGVCGGFIAQGESLLVSAVLGTYLCGRASELAISSGAATQQSLTAGDTLRHLPAALLSTARLCY
;
A
#
# COMPACT_ATOMS: atom_id res chain seq x y z
N SER A 1 15.81 -3.85 -10.93
CA SER A 1 14.91 -3.27 -11.94
C SER A 1 13.53 -3.93 -11.86
N ALA A 2 12.52 -3.32 -12.42
CA ALA A 2 11.18 -3.88 -12.48
C ALA A 2 11.15 -5.24 -13.19
N ALA A 3 11.90 -5.39 -14.28
CA ALA A 3 11.98 -6.65 -15.03
C ALA A 3 12.59 -7.76 -14.19
N SER A 4 13.67 -7.48 -13.45
CA SER A 4 14.34 -8.44 -12.59
C SER A 4 13.46 -8.83 -11.40
N ASP A 5 12.68 -7.90 -10.86
CA ASP A 5 11.76 -8.15 -9.74
C ASP A 5 10.57 -9.02 -10.18
N VAL A 6 10.04 -8.78 -11.37
CA VAL A 6 8.99 -9.64 -11.95
C VAL A 6 9.51 -11.05 -12.18
N TYR A 7 10.75 -11.19 -12.63
CA TYR A 7 11.39 -12.50 -12.80
C TYR A 7 11.52 -13.24 -11.47
N LYS A 8 11.97 -12.56 -10.41
CA LYS A 8 12.08 -13.14 -9.07
C LYS A 8 10.73 -13.61 -8.53
N ARG A 9 9.67 -12.86 -8.77
CA ARG A 9 8.32 -13.26 -8.42
C ARG A 9 7.95 -14.62 -9.05
N GLN A 10 8.28 -14.80 -10.33
CA GLN A 10 7.99 -16.04 -11.03
C GLN A 10 8.79 -17.22 -10.48
N GLU A 11 10.01 -16.97 -10.02
CA GLU A 11 10.89 -17.99 -9.47
C GLU A 11 10.44 -18.49 -8.10
N HIS A 12 10.02 -17.57 -7.24
CA HIS A 12 9.83 -17.84 -5.80
C HIS A 12 8.37 -17.93 -5.36
N GLU A 13 7.43 -17.82 -6.28
CA GLU A 13 5.99 -17.85 -5.97
C GLU A 13 5.58 -16.86 -4.86
N ALA A 14 6.24 -15.73 -4.81
CA ALA A 14 5.99 -14.69 -3.82
C ALA A 14 5.11 -13.58 -4.41
N ALA A 15 4.34 -12.92 -3.56
CA ALA A 15 3.76 -11.64 -3.92
C ALA A 15 4.84 -10.56 -3.85
N LEU A 16 4.89 -9.71 -4.86
CA LEU A 16 5.88 -8.65 -4.95
C LEU A 16 5.18 -7.30 -5.07
N ILE A 17 5.62 -6.35 -4.26
CA ILE A 17 5.23 -4.94 -4.38
C ILE A 17 6.39 -4.17 -4.96
N TYR A 18 6.23 -3.72 -6.20
CA TYR A 18 7.19 -2.82 -6.84
C TYR A 18 6.74 -1.38 -6.59
N LYS A 19 7.48 -0.68 -5.72
CA LYS A 19 7.15 0.69 -5.33
C LYS A 19 7.67 1.69 -6.36
N GLY A 20 6.90 2.75 -6.57
CA GLY A 20 7.25 3.82 -7.50
C GLY A 20 6.16 4.88 -7.47
N ALA A 21 6.09 5.70 -8.54
CA ALA A 21 5.02 6.70 -8.68
C ALA A 21 3.63 6.04 -8.62
N ARG A 22 3.53 4.81 -9.12
CA ARG A 22 2.39 3.91 -8.95
C ARG A 22 2.94 2.56 -8.54
N SER A 23 2.53 2.07 -7.39
CA SER A 23 2.95 0.75 -6.94
C SER A 23 2.27 -0.34 -7.78
N ILE A 24 3.02 -1.34 -8.14
CA ILE A 24 2.54 -2.52 -8.85
C ILE A 24 2.62 -3.71 -7.91
N VAL A 25 1.51 -4.42 -7.77
CA VAL A 25 1.47 -5.67 -7.01
C VAL A 25 1.32 -6.82 -7.99
N THR A 26 2.12 -7.84 -7.82
CA THR A 26 2.14 -8.98 -8.74
C THR A 26 2.43 -10.28 -7.99
N GLN A 27 1.86 -11.36 -8.49
CA GLN A 27 2.11 -12.71 -8.01
C GLN A 27 2.01 -13.65 -9.20
N ARG A 28 2.83 -14.72 -9.18
CA ARG A 28 2.82 -15.74 -10.24
C ARG A 28 1.41 -16.27 -10.48
N GLY A 29 1.01 -16.31 -11.74
CA GLY A 29 -0.31 -16.82 -12.15
C GLY A 29 -1.46 -15.88 -11.89
N LYS A 30 -1.20 -14.65 -11.45
CA LYS A 30 -2.21 -13.63 -11.15
C LYS A 30 -2.01 -12.40 -12.03
N PRO A 31 -3.09 -11.62 -12.27
CA PRO A 31 -2.96 -10.34 -12.97
C PRO A 31 -2.05 -9.37 -12.23
N LEU A 32 -1.55 -8.37 -12.95
CA LEU A 32 -0.88 -7.23 -12.35
C LEU A 32 -1.94 -6.28 -11.77
N PHE A 33 -1.66 -5.78 -10.58
CA PHE A 33 -2.49 -4.78 -9.91
C PHE A 33 -1.74 -3.47 -9.82
N TYR A 34 -2.33 -2.39 -10.33
CA TYR A 34 -1.79 -1.03 -10.22
C TYR A 34 -2.49 -0.32 -9.08
N ASN A 35 -1.74 0.12 -8.09
CA ASN A 35 -2.29 0.92 -7.01
C ASN A 35 -2.51 2.36 -7.50
N ILE A 36 -3.73 2.86 -7.34
CA ILE A 36 -4.12 4.20 -7.79
C ILE A 36 -4.18 5.22 -6.65
N THR A 37 -3.88 4.80 -5.41
CA THR A 37 -3.93 5.69 -4.23
C THR A 37 -2.56 6.21 -3.87
N GLY A 38 -2.54 7.31 -3.10
CA GLY A 38 -1.32 7.97 -2.69
C GLY A 38 -0.76 8.91 -3.73
N GLY A 39 0.42 9.42 -3.47
CA GLY A 39 1.09 10.36 -4.36
C GLY A 39 2.54 10.62 -3.94
N PRO A 40 3.20 11.62 -4.59
CA PRO A 40 4.62 11.91 -4.32
C PRO A 40 4.93 12.26 -2.86
N ALA A 41 3.95 12.77 -2.11
CA ALA A 41 4.12 13.07 -0.69
C ALA A 41 4.52 11.84 0.14
N MET A 42 4.20 10.64 -0.33
CA MET A 42 4.57 9.40 0.34
C MET A 42 6.04 9.01 0.18
N ALA A 43 6.83 9.75 -0.58
CA ALA A 43 8.27 9.51 -0.71
C ALA A 43 9.01 10.06 0.52
N THR A 44 8.64 9.60 1.71
CA THR A 44 9.24 9.99 2.99
C THR A 44 9.69 8.77 3.76
N ALA A 45 10.63 8.98 4.68
CA ALA A 45 11.16 7.89 5.52
C ALA A 45 10.05 7.25 6.37
N GLY A 46 10.08 5.93 6.50
CA GLY A 46 9.17 5.16 7.33
C GLY A 46 7.90 4.69 6.64
N GLN A 47 7.58 5.17 5.43
CA GLN A 47 6.39 4.71 4.70
C GLN A 47 6.45 3.22 4.38
N GLY A 48 7.63 2.70 4.04
CA GLY A 48 7.82 1.28 3.80
C GLY A 48 7.56 0.43 5.04
N ASP A 49 7.92 0.93 6.22
CA ASP A 49 7.67 0.23 7.47
C ASP A 49 6.16 0.17 7.79
N VAL A 50 5.45 1.26 7.54
CA VAL A 50 3.99 1.28 7.69
C VAL A 50 3.35 0.26 6.74
N LEU A 51 3.75 0.27 5.48
CA LEU A 51 3.25 -0.69 4.48
C LEU A 51 3.53 -2.13 4.90
N ALA A 52 4.75 -2.43 5.34
CA ALA A 52 5.12 -3.77 5.79
C ALA A 52 4.26 -4.22 6.99
N GLY A 53 4.04 -3.32 7.94
CA GLY A 53 3.18 -3.59 9.09
C GLY A 53 1.74 -3.88 8.72
N VAL A 54 1.17 -3.11 7.79
CA VAL A 54 -0.20 -3.30 7.31
C VAL A 54 -0.34 -4.63 6.58
N CYS A 55 0.57 -4.94 5.67
CA CYS A 55 0.58 -6.22 4.95
C CYS A 55 0.73 -7.39 5.93
N GLY A 56 1.66 -7.30 6.87
CA GLY A 56 1.86 -8.32 7.90
C GLY A 56 0.63 -8.54 8.77
N GLY A 57 -0.08 -7.46 9.09
CA GLY A 57 -1.34 -7.53 9.83
C GLY A 57 -2.42 -8.32 9.09
N PHE A 58 -2.58 -8.08 7.80
CA PHE A 58 -3.53 -8.84 6.97
C PHE A 58 -3.15 -10.31 6.85
N ILE A 59 -1.87 -10.60 6.65
CA ILE A 59 -1.37 -11.98 6.59
C ILE A 59 -1.64 -12.69 7.91
N ALA A 60 -1.41 -12.03 9.02
CA ALA A 60 -1.68 -12.59 10.36
C ALA A 60 -3.17 -12.88 10.59
N GLN A 61 -4.05 -12.17 9.91
CA GLN A 61 -5.50 -12.41 9.95
C GLN A 61 -5.96 -13.51 8.99
N GLY A 62 -5.05 -14.14 8.27
CA GLY A 62 -5.35 -15.24 7.36
C GLY A 62 -5.56 -14.84 5.90
N GLU A 63 -5.31 -13.58 5.54
CA GLU A 63 -5.39 -13.15 4.15
C GLU A 63 -4.24 -13.70 3.32
N SER A 64 -4.49 -13.92 2.03
CA SER A 64 -3.45 -14.35 1.10
C SER A 64 -2.37 -13.27 0.95
N LEU A 65 -1.20 -13.67 0.46
CA LEU A 65 -0.10 -12.74 0.18
C LEU A 65 -0.53 -11.66 -0.82
N LEU A 66 -1.22 -12.07 -1.89
CA LEU A 66 -1.68 -11.13 -2.92
C LEU A 66 -2.68 -10.12 -2.37
N VAL A 67 -3.72 -10.58 -1.68
CA VAL A 67 -4.76 -9.72 -1.10
C VAL A 67 -4.14 -8.79 -0.07
N SER A 68 -3.25 -9.28 0.78
CA SER A 68 -2.54 -8.46 1.77
C SER A 68 -1.71 -7.35 1.11
N ALA A 69 -1.01 -7.66 0.04
CA ALA A 69 -0.21 -6.68 -0.69
C ALA A 69 -1.09 -5.64 -1.40
N VAL A 70 -2.18 -6.06 -2.04
CA VAL A 70 -3.11 -5.14 -2.74
C VAL A 70 -3.80 -4.23 -1.73
N LEU A 71 -4.35 -4.78 -0.66
CA LEU A 71 -5.02 -3.99 0.39
C LEU A 71 -4.03 -3.08 1.10
N GLY A 72 -2.85 -3.58 1.42
CA GLY A 72 -1.84 -2.78 2.12
C GLY A 72 -1.41 -1.56 1.33
N THR A 73 -1.10 -1.71 0.05
CA THR A 73 -0.72 -0.58 -0.82
C THR A 73 -1.87 0.40 -0.99
N TYR A 74 -3.09 -0.10 -1.22
CA TYR A 74 -4.27 0.75 -1.37
C TYR A 74 -4.54 1.56 -0.10
N LEU A 75 -4.57 0.91 1.06
CA LEU A 75 -4.90 1.56 2.33
C LEU A 75 -3.85 2.57 2.77
N CYS A 76 -2.57 2.26 2.60
CA CYS A 76 -1.52 3.24 2.91
C CYS A 76 -1.61 4.47 2.02
N GLY A 77 -1.85 4.29 0.73
CA GLY A 77 -2.08 5.41 -0.19
C GLY A 77 -3.31 6.22 0.19
N ARG A 78 -4.42 5.55 0.47
CA ARG A 78 -5.66 6.22 0.85
C ARG A 78 -5.52 6.96 2.18
N ALA A 79 -4.83 6.38 3.16
CA ALA A 79 -4.55 7.04 4.44
C ALA A 79 -3.75 8.33 4.26
N SER A 80 -2.75 8.32 3.39
CA SER A 80 -1.96 9.53 3.11
C SER A 80 -2.81 10.61 2.43
N GLU A 81 -3.68 10.22 1.49
CA GLU A 81 -4.61 11.16 0.86
C GLU A 81 -5.56 11.79 1.89
N LEU A 82 -6.07 11.00 2.81
CA LEU A 82 -6.97 11.49 3.88
C LEU A 82 -6.23 12.41 4.85
N ALA A 83 -4.98 12.11 5.17
CA ALA A 83 -4.17 13.01 6.01
C ALA A 83 -4.03 14.38 5.39
N ILE A 84 -3.82 14.45 4.09
CA ILE A 84 -3.68 15.72 3.36
C ILE A 84 -5.04 16.40 3.21
N SER A 85 -6.06 15.69 2.78
CA SER A 85 -7.38 16.28 2.53
C SER A 85 -8.07 16.77 3.80
N SER A 86 -7.79 16.14 4.95
CA SER A 86 -8.32 16.57 6.25
C SER A 86 -7.58 17.77 6.85
N GLY A 87 -6.46 18.18 6.27
CA GLY A 87 -5.63 19.26 6.79
C GLY A 87 -4.66 18.85 7.88
N ALA A 88 -4.57 17.53 8.21
CA ALA A 88 -3.61 17.05 9.21
C ALA A 88 -2.17 17.12 8.70
N ALA A 89 -1.97 17.09 7.39
CA ALA A 89 -0.66 17.20 6.75
C ALA A 89 -0.80 17.93 5.41
N THR A 90 0.32 18.36 4.85
CA THR A 90 0.41 18.89 3.49
C THR A 90 1.22 17.94 2.62
N GLN A 91 1.27 18.21 1.32
CA GLN A 91 2.14 17.45 0.41
C GLN A 91 3.60 17.47 0.86
N GLN A 92 4.06 18.58 1.46
CA GLN A 92 5.44 18.77 1.88
C GLN A 92 5.71 18.26 3.30
N SER A 93 4.70 18.15 4.14
CA SER A 93 4.87 17.83 5.56
C SER A 93 4.43 16.40 5.94
N LEU A 94 3.90 15.63 5.01
CA LEU A 94 3.42 14.27 5.30
C LEU A 94 4.54 13.41 5.88
N THR A 95 4.23 12.74 6.99
CA THR A 95 5.12 11.77 7.63
C THR A 95 4.50 10.37 7.61
N ALA A 96 5.31 9.36 7.87
CA ALA A 96 4.82 7.99 8.04
C ALA A 96 3.81 7.89 9.20
N GLY A 97 4.03 8.66 10.26
CA GLY A 97 3.10 8.73 11.38
C GLY A 97 1.73 9.28 10.98
N ASP A 98 1.69 10.27 10.07
CA ASP A 98 0.43 10.80 9.54
C ASP A 98 -0.33 9.71 8.77
N THR A 99 0.36 8.94 7.95
CA THR A 99 -0.24 7.81 7.23
C THR A 99 -0.79 6.79 8.22
N LEU A 100 0.00 6.41 9.21
CA LEU A 100 -0.41 5.44 10.22
C LEU A 100 -1.67 5.90 10.97
N ARG A 101 -1.72 7.16 11.39
CA ARG A 101 -2.87 7.71 12.12
C ARG A 101 -4.15 7.76 11.29
N HIS A 102 -4.05 7.79 9.97
CA HIS A 102 -5.21 7.86 9.07
C HIS A 102 -5.62 6.50 8.50
N LEU A 103 -4.96 5.41 8.89
CA LEU A 103 -5.37 4.06 8.49
C LEU A 103 -6.79 3.71 8.94
N PRO A 104 -7.24 4.02 10.17
CA PRO A 104 -8.63 3.75 10.55
C PRO A 104 -9.64 4.43 9.64
N ALA A 105 -9.40 5.68 9.27
CA ALA A 105 -10.27 6.41 8.34
C ALA A 105 -10.26 5.80 6.94
N ALA A 106 -9.08 5.34 6.47
CA ALA A 106 -8.96 4.66 5.18
C ALA A 106 -9.75 3.35 5.17
N LEU A 107 -9.64 2.56 6.23
CA LEU A 107 -10.40 1.32 6.40
C LEU A 107 -11.91 1.58 6.38
N LEU A 108 -12.35 2.59 7.11
CA LEU A 108 -13.77 2.96 7.18
C LEU A 108 -14.30 3.39 5.80
N SER A 109 -13.54 4.21 5.07
CA SER A 109 -13.97 4.66 3.74
C SER A 109 -14.05 3.49 2.75
N THR A 110 -13.14 2.53 2.84
CA THR A 110 -13.14 1.33 2.01
C THR A 110 -14.33 0.43 2.35
N ALA A 111 -14.62 0.23 3.62
CA ALA A 111 -15.78 -0.56 4.05
C ALA A 111 -17.10 0.04 3.54
N ARG A 112 -17.23 1.38 3.52
CA ARG A 112 -18.43 2.05 2.98
C ARG A 112 -18.63 1.84 1.49
N LEU A 113 -17.56 1.64 0.73
CA LEU A 113 -17.66 1.35 -0.69
C LEU A 113 -18.16 -0.08 -0.97
N CYS A 114 -17.99 -0.99 -0.02
CA CYS A 114 -18.40 -2.40 -0.14
C CYS A 114 -19.85 -2.65 0.29
N TYR A 115 -20.47 -1.71 0.95
CA TYR A 115 -21.83 -1.77 1.44
C TYR A 115 -22.63 -0.57 0.92
#